data_0438c56fed16e368d24f009393cb83af
#
_entry.id   0438c56fed16e368d24f009393cb83af
#
_cell.length_a   1.000
_cell.length_b   1.000
_cell.length_c   1.000
_cell.angle_alpha   90.00
_cell.angle_beta   90.00
_cell.angle_gamma   90.00
#
_symmetry.space_group_name_H-M   'P 1'
#
loop_
_entity.id
_entity.type
_entity.pdbx_description
1 polymer ?
#
loop_
_entity_poly.entity_id
_entity_poly.type
_entity_poly.pdbx_seq_one_letter_code
_entity_poly.pdbx_strand_id
1 'polypeptide(L)'
;MGIKIIGFNLSPNTLKTLCALEELGIEYEYEQPEFSEIKSPEYLVKKNPYGKVPVMIDDGFTVYESRAICRYLLKKYQGTKNTTILIPNDLQKATLVEQYLSVESSEFDTPASTIIYQEIILKFLGKEANTEKVKEAKEKLEQTLDVYEKILEGKDYLTGEYSLADLSHIPVIAACIDKTSSKDIFYDAKRPNVVKWVKRLYESPAWKQVVAKHKIN
;
A
#
# COMPACT_ATOMS: atom_id res chain seq x y z
N MET A 1 3.96 5.30 26.26
CA MET A 1 3.85 4.23 25.25
C MET A 1 3.18 4.84 24.03
N GLY A 2 3.42 4.30 22.86
CA GLY A 2 2.95 4.88 21.62
C GLY A 2 2.88 3.80 20.54
N ILE A 3 2.57 4.22 19.32
CA ILE A 3 2.53 3.31 18.18
C ILE A 3 3.95 3.00 17.74
N LYS A 4 4.22 1.70 17.56
CA LYS A 4 5.45 1.18 16.96
C LYS A 4 5.12 0.38 15.73
N ILE A 5 5.81 0.66 14.62
CA ILE A 5 5.72 -0.07 13.35
C ILE A 5 7.02 -0.83 13.11
N ILE A 6 6.91 -2.12 12.90
CA ILE A 6 8.02 -3.00 12.51
C ILE A 6 7.85 -3.34 11.03
N GLY A 7 8.84 -2.99 10.21
CA GLY A 7 8.71 -3.16 8.77
C GLY A 7 9.96 -2.86 7.96
N PHE A 8 9.90 -3.05 6.65
CA PHE A 8 10.98 -2.73 5.72
C PHE A 8 10.61 -1.56 4.82
N ASN A 9 11.55 -0.66 4.56
CA ASN A 9 11.38 0.46 3.63
C ASN A 9 11.10 0.01 2.19
N LEU A 10 11.47 -1.22 1.83
CA LEU A 10 11.17 -1.80 0.52
C LEU A 10 9.83 -2.53 0.45
N SER A 11 9.09 -2.61 1.54
CA SER A 11 7.80 -3.30 1.59
C SER A 11 6.64 -2.33 1.31
N PRO A 12 5.95 -2.42 0.17
CA PRO A 12 4.77 -1.59 -0.10
C PRO A 12 3.71 -1.68 1.00
N ASN A 13 3.55 -2.86 1.62
CA ASN A 13 2.62 -3.05 2.72
C ASN A 13 3.03 -2.31 4.00
N THR A 14 4.34 -2.21 4.29
CA THR A 14 4.84 -1.36 5.37
C THR A 14 4.55 0.11 5.06
N LEU A 15 4.91 0.56 3.85
CA LEU A 15 4.73 1.94 3.43
C LEU A 15 3.25 2.36 3.42
N LYS A 16 2.32 1.46 3.09
CA LYS A 16 0.88 1.66 3.20
C LYS A 16 0.47 2.06 4.63
N THR A 17 1.00 1.36 5.63
CA THR A 17 0.74 1.65 7.05
C THR A 17 1.33 3.00 7.45
N LEU A 18 2.55 3.30 7.00
CA LEU A 18 3.20 4.59 7.26
C LEU A 18 2.43 5.75 6.62
N CYS A 19 1.94 5.59 5.38
CA CYS A 19 1.09 6.59 4.74
C CYS A 19 -0.18 6.88 5.57
N ALA A 20 -0.82 5.85 6.11
CA ALA A 20 -2.00 6.05 6.95
C ALA A 20 -1.68 6.85 8.23
N LEU A 21 -0.52 6.62 8.84
CA LEU A 21 -0.07 7.37 10.01
C LEU A 21 0.25 8.84 9.67
N GLU A 22 0.94 9.09 8.57
CA GLU A 22 1.23 10.46 8.11
C GLU A 22 -0.06 11.21 7.73
N GLU A 23 -1.02 10.56 7.07
CA GLU A 23 -2.35 11.17 6.79
C GLU A 23 -3.10 11.55 8.06
N LEU A 24 -2.96 10.78 9.12
CA LEU A 24 -3.58 11.03 10.42
C LEU A 24 -2.81 12.04 11.27
N GLY A 25 -1.57 12.37 10.92
CA GLY A 25 -0.68 13.20 11.74
C GLY A 25 -0.29 12.52 13.06
N ILE A 26 -0.18 11.21 13.09
CA ILE A 26 0.12 10.42 14.28
C ILE A 26 1.62 10.10 14.33
N GLU A 27 2.25 10.41 15.44
CA GLU A 27 3.64 10.05 15.70
C GLU A 27 3.77 8.54 15.96
N TYR A 28 4.86 7.97 15.50
CA TYR A 28 5.17 6.54 15.67
C TYR A 28 6.67 6.31 15.78
N GLU A 29 7.05 5.23 16.45
CA GLU A 29 8.37 4.63 16.39
C GLU A 29 8.43 3.67 15.20
N TYR A 30 9.52 3.71 14.43
CA TYR A 30 9.74 2.80 13.31
C TYR A 30 10.96 1.92 13.57
N GLU A 31 10.77 0.62 13.48
CA GLU A 31 11.81 -0.39 13.62
C GLU A 31 11.95 -1.20 12.33
N GLN A 32 13.15 -1.23 11.78
CA GLN A 32 13.47 -2.09 10.64
C GLN A 32 14.22 -3.32 11.15
N PRO A 33 13.59 -4.50 11.15
CA PRO A 33 14.22 -5.73 11.60
C PRO A 33 15.24 -6.24 10.58
N GLU A 34 16.13 -7.14 11.00
CA GLU A 34 16.91 -7.94 10.05
C GLU A 34 16.00 -8.97 9.36
N PHE A 35 16.34 -9.31 8.10
CA PHE A 35 15.51 -10.26 7.34
C PHE A 35 15.45 -11.65 7.98
N SER A 36 16.53 -12.07 8.66
CA SER A 36 16.58 -13.32 9.43
C SER A 36 15.68 -13.27 10.67
N GLU A 37 15.53 -12.11 11.28
CA GLU A 37 14.75 -11.91 12.51
C GLU A 37 13.27 -12.20 12.30
N ILE A 38 12.68 -11.79 11.18
CA ILE A 38 11.25 -12.04 10.90
C ILE A 38 10.93 -13.55 10.73
N LYS A 39 11.93 -14.40 10.62
CA LYS A 39 11.80 -15.86 10.54
C LYS A 39 12.16 -16.56 11.85
N SER A 40 12.58 -15.82 12.87
CA SER A 40 12.92 -16.39 14.17
C SER A 40 11.67 -16.93 14.89
N PRO A 41 11.82 -17.97 15.72
CA PRO A 41 10.72 -18.49 16.52
C PRO A 41 10.08 -17.42 17.41
N GLU A 42 10.88 -16.50 17.94
CA GLU A 42 10.39 -15.40 18.78
C GLU A 42 9.48 -14.47 17.99
N TYR A 43 9.88 -14.05 16.79
CA TYR A 43 9.07 -13.19 15.92
C TYR A 43 7.76 -13.88 15.53
N LEU A 44 7.84 -15.15 15.15
CA LEU A 44 6.68 -15.93 14.73
C LEU A 44 5.63 -16.07 15.83
N VAL A 45 6.07 -16.22 17.09
CA VAL A 45 5.16 -16.36 18.23
C VAL A 45 4.63 -15.02 18.72
N LYS A 46 5.50 -13.98 18.79
CA LYS A 46 5.14 -12.71 19.46
C LYS A 46 4.69 -11.59 18.53
N LYS A 47 4.98 -11.68 17.22
CA LYS A 47 4.76 -10.59 16.27
C LYS A 47 3.82 -11.00 15.14
N ASN A 48 4.28 -11.84 14.22
CA ASN A 48 3.51 -12.28 13.07
C ASN A 48 3.81 -13.75 12.75
N PRO A 49 2.85 -14.67 12.90
CA PRO A 49 3.07 -16.11 12.69
C PRO A 49 3.42 -16.48 11.24
N TYR A 50 3.18 -15.58 10.30
CA TYR A 50 3.56 -15.77 8.90
C TYR A 50 4.98 -15.27 8.57
N GLY A 51 5.69 -14.68 9.56
CA GLY A 51 7.03 -14.13 9.36
C GLY A 51 7.04 -13.05 8.28
N LYS A 52 6.09 -12.13 8.35
CA LYS A 52 5.91 -11.02 7.41
C LYS A 52 5.87 -9.69 8.13
N VAL A 53 6.04 -8.61 7.37
CA VAL A 53 5.85 -7.22 7.79
C VAL A 53 4.75 -6.56 6.94
N PRO A 54 4.10 -5.48 7.43
CA PRO A 54 4.31 -4.82 8.71
C PRO A 54 3.70 -5.54 9.91
N VAL A 55 4.22 -5.19 11.09
CA VAL A 55 3.56 -5.43 12.38
C VAL A 55 3.43 -4.09 13.08
N MET A 56 2.28 -3.82 13.67
CA MET A 56 2.03 -2.68 14.53
C MET A 56 1.89 -3.14 15.99
N ILE A 57 2.46 -2.37 16.89
CA ILE A 57 2.23 -2.49 18.33
C ILE A 57 1.70 -1.14 18.84
N ASP A 58 0.52 -1.13 19.43
CA ASP A 58 -0.10 0.06 20.02
C ASP A 58 -0.42 -0.22 21.47
N ASP A 59 0.35 0.35 22.40
CA ASP A 59 0.25 0.14 23.85
C ASP A 59 0.14 -1.35 24.26
N GLY A 60 0.94 -2.21 23.60
CA GLY A 60 0.98 -3.65 23.85
C GLY A 60 0.02 -4.49 22.97
N PHE A 61 -0.92 -3.86 22.29
CA PHE A 61 -1.77 -4.53 21.31
C PHE A 61 -1.02 -4.74 20.00
N THR A 62 -0.78 -6.00 19.63
CA THR A 62 -0.03 -6.37 18.41
C THR A 62 -0.99 -6.74 17.29
N VAL A 63 -0.81 -6.11 16.11
CA VAL A 63 -1.60 -6.37 14.90
C VAL A 63 -0.68 -6.51 13.70
N TYR A 64 -0.97 -7.47 12.85
CA TYR A 64 -0.39 -7.63 11.52
C TYR A 64 -1.48 -7.56 10.44
N GLU A 65 -1.13 -7.64 9.14
CA GLU A 65 -1.93 -7.32 7.95
C GLU A 65 -2.12 -5.80 7.77
N SER A 66 -1.44 -5.25 6.77
CA SER A 66 -1.37 -3.80 6.54
C SER A 66 -2.75 -3.14 6.43
N ARG A 67 -3.70 -3.78 5.74
CA ARG A 67 -5.07 -3.26 5.58
C ARG A 67 -5.84 -3.27 6.91
N ALA A 68 -5.63 -4.28 7.75
CA ALA A 68 -6.22 -4.34 9.10
C ALA A 68 -5.62 -3.27 10.00
N ILE A 69 -4.30 -3.08 9.94
CA ILE A 69 -3.59 -2.01 10.67
C ILE A 69 -4.15 -0.64 10.27
N CYS A 70 -4.26 -0.36 8.96
CA CYS A 70 -4.81 0.91 8.49
C CYS A 70 -6.24 1.16 9.00
N ARG A 71 -7.12 0.15 8.94
CA ARG A 71 -8.50 0.27 9.47
C ARG A 71 -8.51 0.56 10.97
N TYR A 72 -7.66 -0.14 11.73
CA TYR A 72 -7.53 0.09 13.17
C TYR A 72 -7.10 1.54 13.46
N LEU A 73 -6.05 2.02 12.77
CA LEU A 73 -5.54 3.38 12.94
C LEU A 73 -6.61 4.42 12.61
N LEU A 74 -7.34 4.26 11.50
CA LEU A 74 -8.40 5.17 11.12
C LEU A 74 -9.56 5.13 12.11
N LYS A 75 -9.98 3.96 12.56
CA LYS A 75 -11.06 3.85 13.54
C LYS A 75 -10.71 4.47 14.89
N LYS A 76 -9.44 4.42 15.30
CA LYS A 76 -8.97 4.94 16.59
C LYS A 76 -8.63 6.44 16.52
N TYR A 77 -8.03 6.92 15.43
CA TYR A 77 -7.36 8.21 15.37
C TYR A 77 -7.91 9.19 14.32
N GLN A 78 -8.73 8.74 13.37
CA GLN A 78 -9.30 9.61 12.35
C GLN A 78 -10.11 10.76 12.98
N GLY A 79 -9.82 11.99 12.55
CA GLY A 79 -10.47 13.19 13.09
C GLY A 79 -9.96 13.64 14.47
N THR A 80 -8.92 13.01 15.04
CA THR A 80 -8.39 13.40 16.36
C THR A 80 -7.29 14.45 16.29
N LYS A 81 -6.43 14.41 15.28
CA LYS A 81 -5.30 15.33 15.10
C LYS A 81 -5.49 16.31 13.95
N ASN A 82 -6.26 15.93 12.96
CA ASN A 82 -6.59 16.74 11.79
C ASN A 82 -7.99 16.40 11.30
N THR A 83 -8.41 16.99 10.17
CA THR A 83 -9.73 16.78 9.57
C THR A 83 -9.77 15.69 8.51
N THR A 84 -8.69 14.93 8.33
CA THR A 84 -8.60 13.87 7.33
C THR A 84 -9.57 12.74 7.64
N ILE A 85 -10.43 12.41 6.69
CA ILE A 85 -11.41 11.32 6.76
C ILE A 85 -11.18 10.38 5.58
N LEU A 86 -10.61 9.22 5.85
CA LEU A 86 -10.31 8.20 4.82
C LEU A 86 -11.33 7.05 4.81
N ILE A 87 -12.08 6.87 5.90
CA ILE A 87 -13.25 5.99 5.96
C ILE A 87 -14.41 6.85 6.47
N PRO A 88 -15.37 7.23 5.62
CA PRO A 88 -16.53 8.02 6.03
C PRO A 88 -17.40 7.31 7.07
N ASN A 89 -18.13 8.09 7.88
CA ASN A 89 -19.09 7.52 8.85
C ASN A 89 -20.39 7.04 8.17
N ASP A 90 -20.69 7.53 6.98
CA ASP A 90 -21.84 7.07 6.19
C ASP A 90 -21.61 5.60 5.77
N LEU A 91 -22.58 4.74 6.06
CA LEU A 91 -22.48 3.30 5.83
C LEU A 91 -22.24 2.96 4.35
N GLN A 92 -22.94 3.62 3.44
CA GLN A 92 -22.83 3.33 2.00
C GLN A 92 -21.47 3.76 1.48
N LYS A 93 -21.00 4.96 1.83
CA LYS A 93 -19.67 5.47 1.47
C LYS A 93 -18.56 4.58 2.07
N ALA A 94 -18.67 4.21 3.35
CA ALA A 94 -17.73 3.30 3.99
C ALA A 94 -17.69 1.93 3.31
N THR A 95 -18.85 1.41 2.91
CA THR A 95 -18.95 0.13 2.18
C THR A 95 -18.25 0.20 0.81
N LEU A 96 -18.33 1.33 0.10
CA LEU A 96 -17.59 1.52 -1.14
C LEU A 96 -16.07 1.53 -0.92
N VAL A 97 -15.59 2.14 0.19
CA VAL A 97 -14.16 2.06 0.55
C VAL A 97 -13.75 0.60 0.79
N GLU A 98 -14.52 -0.18 1.53
CA GLU A 98 -14.25 -1.60 1.77
C GLU A 98 -14.31 -2.44 0.48
N GLN A 99 -15.25 -2.14 -0.42
CA GLN A 99 -15.34 -2.76 -1.73
C GLN A 99 -14.02 -2.57 -2.50
N TYR A 100 -13.52 -1.33 -2.60
CA TYR A 100 -12.27 -1.06 -3.34
C TYR A 100 -11.02 -1.54 -2.60
N LEU A 101 -11.02 -1.65 -1.28
CA LEU A 101 -9.95 -2.33 -0.56
C LEU A 101 -9.90 -3.84 -0.85
N SER A 102 -11.07 -4.45 -1.03
CA SER A 102 -11.16 -5.85 -1.44
C SER A 102 -10.70 -6.04 -2.88
N VAL A 103 -11.15 -5.18 -3.80
CA VAL A 103 -10.69 -5.18 -5.21
C VAL A 103 -9.19 -4.91 -5.29
N GLU A 104 -8.67 -3.92 -4.54
CA GLU A 104 -7.24 -3.64 -4.48
C GLU A 104 -6.46 -4.89 -4.07
N SER A 105 -6.93 -5.63 -3.07
CA SER A 105 -6.25 -6.83 -2.59
C SER A 105 -6.25 -7.99 -3.58
N SER A 106 -7.37 -8.23 -4.26
CA SER A 106 -7.54 -9.39 -5.16
C SER A 106 -7.09 -9.12 -6.58
N GLU A 107 -7.47 -7.98 -7.14
CA GLU A 107 -7.33 -7.72 -8.57
C GLU A 107 -6.10 -6.86 -8.90
N PHE A 108 -5.71 -5.95 -7.98
CA PHE A 108 -4.60 -5.03 -8.20
C PHE A 108 -3.30 -5.49 -7.54
N ASP A 109 -3.32 -5.72 -6.22
CA ASP A 109 -2.11 -6.05 -5.44
C ASP A 109 -1.54 -7.43 -5.84
N THR A 110 -2.37 -8.40 -6.16
CA THR A 110 -1.92 -9.74 -6.56
C THR A 110 -1.00 -9.73 -7.79
N PRO A 111 -1.39 -9.17 -8.95
CA PRO A 111 -0.49 -9.08 -10.10
C PRO A 111 0.68 -8.12 -9.85
N ALA A 112 0.45 -6.96 -9.25
CA ALA A 112 1.51 -5.99 -8.96
C ALA A 112 2.57 -6.56 -8.01
N SER A 113 2.17 -7.26 -6.95
CA SER A 113 3.09 -7.95 -6.04
C SER A 113 3.86 -9.08 -6.72
N THR A 114 3.27 -9.74 -7.72
CA THR A 114 3.99 -10.74 -8.53
C THR A 114 5.12 -10.08 -9.31
N ILE A 115 4.87 -8.94 -9.96
CA ILE A 115 5.90 -8.18 -10.69
C ILE A 115 7.00 -7.73 -9.73
N ILE A 116 6.62 -7.13 -8.59
CA ILE A 116 7.54 -6.65 -7.56
C ILE A 116 8.41 -7.81 -7.04
N TYR A 117 7.81 -8.96 -6.76
CA TYR A 117 8.54 -10.13 -6.30
C TYR A 117 9.55 -10.62 -7.33
N GLN A 118 9.14 -10.75 -8.58
CA GLN A 118 10.00 -11.23 -9.65
C GLN A 118 11.15 -10.27 -9.96
N GLU A 119 10.89 -8.98 -10.09
CA GLU A 119 11.89 -8.03 -10.59
C GLU A 119 12.71 -7.34 -9.48
N ILE A 120 12.20 -7.31 -8.22
CA ILE A 120 12.89 -6.68 -7.10
C ILE A 120 13.39 -7.72 -6.11
N ILE A 121 12.49 -8.55 -5.56
CA ILE A 121 12.84 -9.44 -4.46
C ILE A 121 13.77 -10.56 -4.93
N LEU A 122 13.48 -11.21 -6.07
CA LEU A 122 14.36 -12.26 -6.60
C LEU A 122 15.73 -11.70 -6.97
N LYS A 123 15.80 -10.51 -7.55
CA LYS A 123 17.07 -9.83 -7.84
C LYS A 123 17.87 -9.56 -6.57
N PHE A 124 17.23 -9.08 -5.51
CA PHE A 124 17.85 -8.90 -4.21
C PHE A 124 18.40 -10.22 -3.63
N LEU A 125 17.72 -11.33 -3.89
CA LEU A 125 18.14 -12.68 -3.48
C LEU A 125 19.16 -13.33 -4.45
N GLY A 126 19.65 -12.60 -5.45
CA GLY A 126 20.59 -13.12 -6.47
C GLY A 126 19.97 -14.15 -7.42
N LYS A 127 18.64 -14.12 -7.60
CA LYS A 127 17.88 -15.03 -8.47
C LYS A 127 17.35 -14.30 -9.69
N GLU A 128 17.16 -15.04 -10.78
CA GLU A 128 16.58 -14.51 -12.01
C GLU A 128 15.04 -14.44 -11.93
N ALA A 129 14.48 -13.41 -12.55
CA ALA A 129 13.04 -13.26 -12.70
C ALA A 129 12.49 -14.24 -13.75
N ASN A 130 11.31 -14.79 -13.50
CA ASN A 130 10.57 -15.53 -14.49
C ASN A 130 9.79 -14.53 -15.39
N THR A 131 10.27 -14.34 -16.61
CA THR A 131 9.73 -13.36 -17.57
C THR A 131 8.29 -13.65 -17.97
N GLU A 132 7.91 -14.93 -18.09
CA GLU A 132 6.52 -15.30 -18.43
C GLU A 132 5.55 -14.93 -17.30
N LYS A 133 5.92 -15.19 -16.03
CA LYS A 133 5.13 -14.75 -14.89
C LYS A 133 4.99 -13.23 -14.80
N VAL A 134 6.05 -12.50 -15.16
CA VAL A 134 5.99 -11.03 -15.22
C VAL A 134 5.02 -10.59 -16.30
N LYS A 135 5.08 -11.19 -17.48
CA LYS A 135 4.18 -10.88 -18.60
C LYS A 135 2.71 -11.15 -18.23
N GLU A 136 2.39 -12.34 -17.72
CA GLU A 136 1.03 -12.68 -17.28
C GLU A 136 0.51 -11.72 -16.20
N ALA A 137 1.38 -11.33 -15.26
CA ALA A 137 1.01 -10.39 -14.21
C ALA A 137 0.76 -8.98 -14.76
N LYS A 138 1.56 -8.53 -15.73
CA LYS A 138 1.33 -7.26 -16.43
C LYS A 138 -0.01 -7.24 -17.16
N GLU A 139 -0.33 -8.29 -17.91
CA GLU A 139 -1.61 -8.42 -18.63
C GLU A 139 -2.81 -8.34 -17.67
N LYS A 140 -2.74 -9.01 -16.50
CA LYS A 140 -3.79 -8.94 -15.48
C LYS A 140 -3.90 -7.55 -14.86
N LEU A 141 -2.77 -6.90 -14.59
CA LEU A 141 -2.75 -5.54 -14.05
C LEU A 141 -3.35 -4.54 -15.05
N GLU A 142 -3.03 -4.68 -16.33
CA GLU A 142 -3.63 -3.85 -17.40
C GLU A 142 -5.14 -4.01 -17.47
N GLN A 143 -5.65 -5.25 -17.39
CA GLN A 143 -7.10 -5.52 -17.36
C GLN A 143 -7.77 -4.82 -16.16
N THR A 144 -7.12 -4.85 -14.98
CA THR A 144 -7.63 -4.14 -13.80
C THR A 144 -7.64 -2.63 -14.02
N LEU A 145 -6.58 -2.07 -14.62
CA LEU A 145 -6.51 -0.65 -14.92
C LEU A 145 -7.50 -0.21 -16.01
N ASP A 146 -7.86 -1.09 -16.95
CA ASP A 146 -8.93 -0.84 -17.92
C ASP A 146 -10.32 -0.73 -17.25
N VAL A 147 -10.54 -1.48 -16.18
CA VAL A 147 -11.73 -1.35 -15.33
C VAL A 147 -11.67 -0.03 -14.54
N TYR A 148 -10.52 0.29 -13.95
CA TYR A 148 -10.32 1.55 -13.19
C TYR A 148 -10.50 2.79 -14.08
N GLU A 149 -10.09 2.73 -15.34
CA GLU A 149 -10.31 3.83 -16.30
C GLU A 149 -11.79 4.23 -16.39
N LYS A 150 -12.68 3.23 -16.43
CA LYS A 150 -14.15 3.45 -16.47
C LYS A 150 -14.69 3.93 -15.12
N ILE A 151 -14.18 3.38 -14.01
CA ILE A 151 -14.60 3.76 -12.66
C ILE A 151 -14.24 5.20 -12.36
N LEU A 152 -13.09 5.67 -12.84
CA LEU A 152 -12.56 7.02 -12.63
C LEU A 152 -13.15 8.05 -13.60
N GLU A 153 -14.02 7.68 -14.52
CA GLU A 153 -14.69 8.63 -15.41
C GLU A 153 -15.48 9.65 -14.60
N GLY A 154 -15.15 10.93 -14.77
CA GLY A 154 -15.75 12.03 -14.03
C GLY A 154 -15.43 12.07 -12.53
N LYS A 155 -14.44 11.30 -12.07
CA LYS A 155 -14.02 11.24 -10.67
C LYS A 155 -12.52 11.45 -10.52
N ASP A 156 -12.14 12.00 -9.38
CA ASP A 156 -10.75 12.18 -8.99
C ASP A 156 -10.17 10.98 -8.28
N TYR A 157 -11.01 10.16 -7.61
CA TYR A 157 -10.67 9.02 -6.78
C TYR A 157 -11.66 7.88 -6.95
N LEU A 158 -11.29 6.66 -6.57
CA LEU A 158 -12.08 5.44 -6.78
C LEU A 158 -13.49 5.53 -6.20
N THR A 159 -13.65 6.15 -5.03
CA THR A 159 -14.95 6.36 -4.38
C THR A 159 -15.53 7.76 -4.65
N GLY A 160 -14.86 8.57 -5.48
CA GLY A 160 -15.20 9.99 -5.74
C GLY A 160 -14.40 10.96 -4.86
N GLU A 161 -14.18 10.63 -3.60
CA GLU A 161 -13.35 11.37 -2.65
C GLU A 161 -12.13 10.54 -2.27
N TYR A 162 -11.01 11.19 -1.89
CA TYR A 162 -9.81 10.50 -1.42
C TYR A 162 -10.11 9.65 -0.19
N SER A 163 -9.72 8.40 -0.23
CA SER A 163 -10.06 7.43 0.80
C SER A 163 -8.91 6.44 1.07
N LEU A 164 -9.10 5.56 2.05
CA LEU A 164 -8.17 4.46 2.31
C LEU A 164 -8.00 3.54 1.08
N ALA A 165 -9.02 3.44 0.23
CA ALA A 165 -8.92 2.69 -1.01
C ALA A 165 -7.81 3.24 -1.91
N ASP A 166 -7.77 4.56 -2.13
CA ASP A 166 -6.75 5.23 -2.94
C ASP A 166 -5.37 5.17 -2.29
N LEU A 167 -5.30 5.48 -0.99
CA LEU A 167 -4.06 5.41 -0.21
C LEU A 167 -3.40 4.02 -0.32
N SER A 168 -4.20 2.96 -0.30
CA SER A 168 -3.68 1.59 -0.33
C SER A 168 -2.93 1.25 -1.61
N HIS A 169 -3.19 1.93 -2.71
CA HIS A 169 -2.52 1.74 -3.98
C HIS A 169 -1.16 2.44 -4.07
N ILE A 170 -0.97 3.56 -3.35
CA ILE A 170 0.19 4.45 -3.53
C ILE A 170 1.54 3.71 -3.50
N PRO A 171 1.90 2.96 -2.44
CA PRO A 171 3.22 2.36 -2.37
C PRO A 171 3.45 1.24 -3.38
N VAL A 172 2.40 0.54 -3.78
CA VAL A 172 2.48 -0.52 -4.78
C VAL A 172 2.69 0.08 -6.17
N ILE A 173 1.94 1.14 -6.52
CA ILE A 173 2.13 1.90 -7.76
C ILE A 173 3.55 2.46 -7.81
N ALA A 174 4.02 3.08 -6.73
CA ALA A 174 5.37 3.63 -6.66
C ALA A 174 6.44 2.55 -6.89
N ALA A 175 6.33 1.40 -6.23
CA ALA A 175 7.26 0.30 -6.43
C ALA A 175 7.25 -0.20 -7.89
N CYS A 176 6.08 -0.31 -8.51
CA CYS A 176 5.96 -0.71 -9.91
C CYS A 176 6.59 0.30 -10.87
N ILE A 177 6.33 1.59 -10.67
CA ILE A 177 6.82 2.65 -11.57
C ILE A 177 8.33 2.87 -11.42
N ASP A 178 8.81 2.93 -10.18
CA ASP A 178 10.18 3.40 -9.91
C ASP A 178 11.20 2.26 -9.95
N LYS A 179 10.77 1.01 -9.72
CA LYS A 179 11.70 -0.11 -9.49
C LYS A 179 11.46 -1.33 -10.37
N THR A 180 10.43 -1.31 -11.24
CA THR A 180 10.13 -2.41 -12.15
C THR A 180 10.00 -1.95 -13.60
N SER A 181 9.87 -2.90 -14.50
CA SER A 181 9.64 -2.64 -15.92
C SER A 181 8.17 -2.33 -16.27
N SER A 182 7.37 -1.82 -15.31
CA SER A 182 5.91 -1.65 -15.46
C SER A 182 5.46 -0.19 -15.52
N LYS A 183 6.38 0.76 -15.60
CA LYS A 183 6.05 2.20 -15.64
C LYS A 183 5.04 2.55 -16.73
N ASP A 184 5.22 2.00 -17.92
CA ASP A 184 4.40 2.32 -19.08
C ASP A 184 2.93 1.89 -18.91
N ILE A 185 2.66 0.85 -18.11
CA ILE A 185 1.31 0.40 -17.80
C ILE A 185 0.51 1.49 -17.08
N PHE A 186 1.16 2.24 -16.17
CA PHE A 186 0.54 3.30 -15.38
C PHE A 186 0.43 4.64 -16.10
N TYR A 187 1.19 4.83 -17.19
CA TYR A 187 1.20 6.05 -18.00
C TYR A 187 0.70 5.83 -19.42
N ASP A 188 -0.03 4.74 -19.67
CA ASP A 188 -0.61 4.45 -20.98
C ASP A 188 -1.66 5.51 -21.36
N ALA A 189 -1.46 6.16 -22.49
CA ALA A 189 -2.36 7.19 -23.01
C ALA A 189 -3.80 6.71 -23.30
N LYS A 190 -4.01 5.38 -23.38
CA LYS A 190 -5.34 4.78 -23.50
C LYS A 190 -6.17 4.90 -22.22
N ARG A 191 -5.53 5.19 -21.08
CA ARG A 191 -6.14 5.28 -19.75
C ARG A 191 -5.91 6.65 -19.12
N PRO A 192 -6.43 7.73 -19.71
CA PRO A 192 -6.18 9.10 -19.25
C PRO A 192 -6.68 9.39 -17.83
N ASN A 193 -7.76 8.74 -17.37
CA ASN A 193 -8.27 8.91 -16.01
C ASN A 193 -7.34 8.20 -15.00
N VAL A 194 -6.87 6.99 -15.31
CA VAL A 194 -5.85 6.30 -14.51
C VAL A 194 -4.57 7.12 -14.42
N VAL A 195 -4.08 7.67 -15.53
CA VAL A 195 -2.88 8.53 -15.53
C VAL A 195 -3.05 9.73 -14.62
N LYS A 196 -4.20 10.41 -14.65
CA LYS A 196 -4.51 11.54 -13.75
C LYS A 196 -4.55 11.10 -12.29
N TRP A 197 -5.21 9.98 -12.01
CA TRP A 197 -5.31 9.41 -10.67
C TRP A 197 -3.93 9.03 -10.11
N VAL A 198 -3.11 8.31 -10.87
CA VAL A 198 -1.73 7.96 -10.49
C VAL A 198 -0.90 9.21 -10.17
N LYS A 199 -0.93 10.23 -11.03
CA LYS A 199 -0.22 11.49 -10.78
C LYS A 199 -0.66 12.14 -9.47
N ARG A 200 -1.99 12.16 -9.20
CA ARG A 200 -2.54 12.73 -7.97
C ARG A 200 -2.09 11.95 -6.73
N LEU A 201 -2.04 10.62 -6.81
CA LEU A 201 -1.54 9.77 -5.73
C LEU A 201 -0.06 10.04 -5.42
N TYR A 202 0.77 10.22 -6.45
CA TYR A 202 2.18 10.56 -6.28
C TYR A 202 2.40 11.94 -5.63
N GLU A 203 1.48 12.86 -5.84
CA GLU A 203 1.51 14.20 -5.25
C GLU A 203 0.96 14.22 -3.81
N SER A 204 0.43 13.11 -3.28
CA SER A 204 -0.07 13.03 -1.90
C SER A 204 0.96 13.53 -0.89
N PRO A 205 0.60 14.48 -0.02
CA PRO A 205 1.50 14.98 1.01
C PRO A 205 2.03 13.88 1.93
N ALA A 206 1.17 12.94 2.33
CA ALA A 206 1.56 11.82 3.18
C ALA A 206 2.58 10.91 2.49
N TRP A 207 2.40 10.63 1.19
CA TRP A 207 3.39 9.87 0.44
C TRP A 207 4.74 10.57 0.40
N LYS A 208 4.76 11.87 0.09
CA LYS A 208 6.00 12.68 0.07
C LYS A 208 6.69 12.70 1.44
N GLN A 209 5.93 12.78 2.52
CA GLN A 209 6.47 12.70 3.88
C GLN A 209 7.09 11.33 4.17
N VAL A 210 6.40 10.23 3.82
CA VAL A 210 6.94 8.87 3.96
C VAL A 210 8.25 8.71 3.19
N VAL A 211 8.28 9.14 1.92
CA VAL A 211 9.48 9.08 1.08
C VAL A 211 10.65 9.84 1.72
N ALA A 212 10.42 11.08 2.17
CA ALA A 212 11.44 11.91 2.80
C ALA A 212 11.92 11.34 4.14
N LYS A 213 11.00 10.97 5.02
CA LYS A 213 11.28 10.50 6.39
C LYS A 213 12.03 9.16 6.41
N HIS A 214 11.67 8.25 5.50
CA HIS A 214 12.22 6.91 5.43
C HIS A 214 13.25 6.73 4.30
N LYS A 215 13.62 7.80 3.61
CA LYS A 215 14.64 7.79 2.53
C LYS A 215 14.33 6.72 1.48
N ILE A 216 13.10 6.68 1.02
CA ILE A 216 12.66 5.76 -0.04
C ILE A 216 13.21 6.29 -1.36
N ASN A 217 14.14 5.53 -1.97
CA ASN A 217 14.79 5.84 -3.27
C ASN A 217 14.23 4.93 -4.36
#